data_3036598ad20c89b29e28ca6dfd467ecf
#
_entry.id   3036598ad20c89b29e28ca6dfd467ecf
#
_cell.length_a   1.000
_cell.length_b   1.000
_cell.length_c   1.000
_cell.angle_alpha   90.00
_cell.angle_beta   90.00
_cell.angle_gamma   90.00
#
_symmetry.space_group_name_H-M   'P 1'
#
loop_
_entity.id
_entity.type
_entity.pdbx_description
1 polymer ?
#
loop_
_entity_poly.entity_id
_entity_poly.type
_entity_poly.pdbx_seq_one_letter_code
_entity_poly.pdbx_strand_id
1 'polypeptide(L)'
;ATMEEILKNHVAPYGIVCTGYDAVTAAARYRVANGSSQWKALNDFAALHGGITPYFDKTGALEIKRNRKASCVNIDEKTPVTALAYCDKRYGVIAEALVVDSKAGAKQRVKNEAFCDRGGTSRRVFYVPARSGRQMMRYTGEYQIAKSKEGAETLRVTVAGRFSAAPGDRAHVSGTKLGLAGEFRVIECVRRFGESGEMCEVTMQRE
;
A
#
# COMPACT_ATOMS: atom_id res chain seq x y z
N ALA A 1 -2.50 23.63 3.32
CA ALA A 1 -2.87 22.69 4.37
C ALA A 1 -1.67 21.83 4.77
N THR A 2 -1.58 21.53 6.04
CA THR A 2 -0.55 20.64 6.62
C THR A 2 -1.17 19.31 7.04
N MET A 3 -0.33 18.29 7.23
CA MET A 3 -0.81 17.00 7.77
C MET A 3 -1.44 17.19 9.16
N GLU A 4 -0.89 18.07 9.97
CA GLU A 4 -1.44 18.36 11.30
C GLU A 4 -2.86 18.93 11.24
N GLU A 5 -3.12 19.88 10.33
CA GLU A 5 -4.48 20.42 10.11
C GLU A 5 -5.45 19.33 9.62
N ILE A 6 -4.99 18.42 8.75
CA ILE A 6 -5.80 17.30 8.27
C ILE A 6 -6.13 16.35 9.41
N LEU A 7 -5.15 16.00 10.24
CA LEU A 7 -5.37 15.14 11.42
C LEU A 7 -6.34 15.78 12.41
N LYS A 8 -6.17 17.06 12.71
CA LYS A 8 -7.04 17.81 13.60
C LYS A 8 -8.50 17.82 13.12
N ASN A 9 -8.72 18.02 11.83
CA ASN A 9 -10.06 18.22 11.27
C ASN A 9 -10.76 16.90 10.87
N HIS A 10 -10.01 15.88 10.48
CA HIS A 10 -10.56 14.66 9.87
C HIS A 10 -10.32 13.37 10.66
N VAL A 11 -9.49 13.41 11.70
CA VAL A 11 -9.12 12.23 12.51
C VAL A 11 -9.46 12.42 13.98
N ALA A 12 -9.00 13.50 14.60
CA ALA A 12 -9.17 13.77 16.01
C ALA A 12 -10.64 13.78 16.48
N PRO A 13 -11.61 14.31 15.70
CA PRO A 13 -13.03 14.32 16.12
C PRO A 13 -13.63 12.92 16.31
N TYR A 14 -12.97 11.87 15.78
CA TYR A 14 -13.43 10.47 15.88
C TYR A 14 -12.72 9.67 16.97
N GLY A 15 -11.90 10.34 17.80
CA GLY A 15 -11.17 9.69 18.89
C GLY A 15 -10.07 8.75 18.41
N ILE A 16 -9.65 8.82 17.14
CA ILE A 16 -8.58 7.99 16.58
C ILE A 16 -7.24 8.54 17.02
N VAL A 17 -6.43 7.68 17.66
CA VAL A 17 -5.07 8.03 18.08
C VAL A 17 -4.12 7.93 16.90
N CYS A 18 -3.38 8.99 16.60
CA CYS A 18 -2.31 8.97 15.63
C CYS A 18 -0.96 8.90 16.38
N THR A 19 -0.24 7.79 16.22
CA THR A 19 1.04 7.55 16.92
C THR A 19 2.23 8.16 16.21
N GLY A 20 2.07 8.54 14.94
CA GLY A 20 3.11 9.26 14.23
C GLY A 20 2.77 9.55 12.78
N TYR A 21 3.28 10.66 12.29
CA TYR A 21 3.12 11.09 10.90
C TYR A 21 4.37 11.80 10.41
N ASP A 22 4.62 11.71 9.10
CA ASP A 22 5.63 12.51 8.43
C ASP A 22 5.05 13.90 8.12
N ALA A 23 5.88 14.92 8.25
CA ALA A 23 5.49 16.27 7.91
C ALA A 23 5.20 16.39 6.40
N VAL A 24 3.94 16.67 6.06
CA VAL A 24 3.47 16.87 4.70
C VAL A 24 2.75 18.20 4.62
N THR A 25 3.11 19.00 3.62
CA THR A 25 2.49 20.31 3.38
C THR A 25 2.06 20.44 1.93
N ALA A 26 0.82 20.81 1.70
CA ALA A 26 0.34 21.16 0.38
C ALA A 26 0.75 22.60 0.04
N ALA A 27 1.38 22.82 -1.10
CA ALA A 27 1.75 24.13 -1.61
C ALA A 27 0.55 25.01 -2.03
N ALA A 28 -0.61 24.37 -2.26
CA ALA A 28 -1.86 25.03 -2.63
C ALA A 28 -2.99 24.66 -1.64
N ARG A 29 -4.14 25.34 -1.76
CA ARG A 29 -5.33 24.97 -1.01
C ARG A 29 -5.76 23.56 -1.33
N TYR A 30 -5.81 22.69 -0.31
CA TYR A 30 -6.43 21.38 -0.39
C TYR A 30 -7.94 21.50 -0.26
N ARG A 31 -8.66 20.91 -1.20
CA ARG A 31 -10.13 20.87 -1.19
C ARG A 31 -10.61 19.44 -1.12
N VAL A 32 -11.47 19.17 -0.16
CA VAL A 32 -12.19 17.91 -0.06
C VAL A 32 -13.48 18.03 -0.84
N ALA A 33 -13.77 17.08 -1.73
CA ALA A 33 -15.01 17.09 -2.48
C ALA A 33 -16.21 16.83 -1.55
N ASN A 34 -17.32 17.49 -1.81
CA ASN A 34 -18.55 17.27 -1.05
C ASN A 34 -18.97 15.79 -1.14
N GLY A 35 -19.37 15.21 0.01
CA GLY A 35 -19.74 13.80 0.10
C GLY A 35 -18.55 12.82 0.24
N SER A 36 -17.30 13.30 0.26
CA SER A 36 -16.14 12.47 0.55
C SER A 36 -16.12 12.07 2.02
N SER A 37 -15.72 10.81 2.30
CA SER A 37 -15.49 10.37 3.67
C SER A 37 -14.23 11.04 4.25
N GLN A 38 -14.17 11.12 5.59
CA GLN A 38 -13.01 11.65 6.31
C GLN A 38 -11.74 10.85 6.01
N TRP A 39 -11.88 9.52 5.93
CA TRP A 39 -10.79 8.63 5.51
C TRP A 39 -10.26 8.97 4.11
N LYS A 40 -11.18 9.21 3.17
CA LYS A 40 -10.79 9.61 1.81
C LYS A 40 -10.05 10.94 1.81
N ALA A 41 -10.48 11.93 2.57
CA ALA A 41 -9.81 13.22 2.70
C ALA A 41 -8.37 13.05 3.19
N LEU A 42 -8.17 12.28 4.26
CA LEU A 42 -6.85 11.97 4.81
C LEU A 42 -5.97 11.22 3.80
N ASN A 43 -6.51 10.14 3.23
CA ASN A 43 -5.76 9.28 2.31
C ASN A 43 -5.34 10.03 1.03
N ASP A 44 -6.25 10.79 0.44
CA ASP A 44 -5.95 11.60 -0.75
C ASP A 44 -4.89 12.66 -0.45
N PHE A 45 -4.95 13.35 0.71
CA PHE A 45 -3.95 14.32 1.11
C PHE A 45 -2.57 13.67 1.29
N ALA A 46 -2.50 12.58 2.05
CA ALA A 46 -1.26 11.85 2.31
C ALA A 46 -0.63 11.31 1.02
N ALA A 47 -1.44 10.74 0.13
CA ALA A 47 -0.99 10.18 -1.14
C ALA A 47 -0.53 11.27 -2.12
N LEU A 48 -1.32 12.33 -2.33
CA LEU A 48 -1.02 13.37 -3.33
C LEU A 48 0.17 14.25 -2.93
N HIS A 49 0.25 14.60 -1.65
CA HIS A 49 1.27 15.56 -1.19
C HIS A 49 2.46 14.90 -0.50
N GLY A 50 2.29 13.67 0.02
CA GLY A 50 3.32 12.94 0.72
C GLY A 50 3.81 11.67 0.02
N GLY A 51 3.02 11.10 -0.89
CA GLY A 51 3.27 9.76 -1.43
C GLY A 51 3.17 8.69 -0.35
N ILE A 52 2.32 8.91 0.66
CA ILE A 52 2.17 8.06 1.84
C ILE A 52 0.79 7.44 1.83
N THR A 53 0.71 6.14 2.12
CA THR A 53 -0.55 5.44 2.39
C THR A 53 -0.74 5.32 3.89
N PRO A 54 -1.74 5.98 4.50
CA PRO A 54 -2.07 5.82 5.91
C PRO A 54 -2.48 4.39 6.24
N TYR A 55 -2.17 3.93 7.44
CA TYR A 55 -2.56 2.59 7.89
C TYR A 55 -2.79 2.56 9.40
N PHE A 56 -3.52 1.55 9.87
CA PHE A 56 -3.68 1.27 11.28
C PHE A 56 -2.71 0.16 11.70
N ASP A 57 -2.08 0.36 12.84
CA ASP A 57 -1.21 -0.66 13.45
C ASP A 57 -2.03 -1.75 14.17
N LYS A 58 -1.32 -2.71 14.80
CA LYS A 58 -1.93 -3.82 15.55
C LYS A 58 -2.76 -3.37 16.76
N THR A 59 -2.55 -2.16 17.24
CA THR A 59 -3.26 -1.57 18.39
C THR A 59 -4.46 -0.72 17.96
N GLY A 60 -4.66 -0.54 16.66
CA GLY A 60 -5.69 0.32 16.10
C GLY A 60 -5.27 1.79 16.05
N ALA A 61 -4.00 2.10 16.30
CA ALA A 61 -3.49 3.44 16.16
C ALA A 61 -3.14 3.76 14.70
N LEU A 62 -3.45 4.98 14.28
CA LEU A 62 -3.17 5.46 12.93
C LEU A 62 -1.69 5.85 12.79
N GLU A 63 -1.06 5.40 11.72
CA GLU A 63 0.27 5.81 11.30
C GLU A 63 0.29 6.33 9.85
N ILE A 64 1.03 7.44 9.62
CA ILE A 64 1.16 8.10 8.32
C ILE A 64 2.64 8.34 8.05
N LYS A 65 3.38 7.26 7.83
CA LYS A 65 4.83 7.27 7.63
C LYS A 65 5.20 6.53 6.35
N ARG A 66 6.22 7.05 5.64
CA ARG A 66 6.82 6.36 4.49
C ARG A 66 7.56 5.10 4.92
N ASN A 67 8.33 5.21 6.00
CA ASN A 67 9.11 4.10 6.53
C ASN A 67 8.35 3.43 7.68
N ARG A 68 7.69 2.32 7.38
CA ARG A 68 7.04 1.49 8.39
C ARG A 68 8.09 0.71 9.18
N LYS A 69 7.96 0.69 10.51
CA LYS A 69 8.60 -0.33 11.33
C LYS A 69 7.77 -1.61 11.24
N ALA A 70 8.06 -2.43 10.24
CA ALA A 70 7.39 -3.70 10.06
C ALA A 70 8.13 -4.79 10.83
N SER A 71 7.38 -5.66 11.54
CA SER A 71 7.94 -6.92 12.02
C SER A 71 8.25 -7.82 10.83
N CYS A 72 9.23 -8.70 10.95
CA CYS A 72 9.52 -9.69 9.93
C CYS A 72 9.05 -11.05 10.41
N VAL A 73 8.30 -11.76 9.57
CA VAL A 73 7.91 -13.15 9.77
C VAL A 73 8.60 -14.02 8.73
N ASN A 74 9.08 -15.20 9.13
CA ASN A 74 9.70 -16.14 8.22
C ASN A 74 8.73 -17.27 7.89
N ILE A 75 8.64 -17.62 6.61
CA ILE A 75 7.93 -18.79 6.11
C ILE A 75 8.96 -19.65 5.40
N ASP A 76 9.33 -20.73 6.04
CA ASP A 76 10.39 -21.66 5.59
C ASP A 76 9.87 -23.11 5.63
N GLU A 77 10.77 -24.07 5.41
CA GLU A 77 10.45 -25.49 5.43
C GLU A 77 9.97 -26.02 6.80
N LYS A 78 10.29 -25.30 7.88
CA LYS A 78 9.87 -25.64 9.25
C LYS A 78 8.47 -25.13 9.57
N THR A 79 7.98 -24.17 8.77
CA THR A 79 6.64 -23.62 8.93
C THR A 79 5.61 -24.68 8.53
N PRO A 80 4.65 -25.03 9.39
CA PRO A 80 3.67 -26.09 9.12
C PRO A 80 2.61 -25.61 8.10
N VAL A 81 3.03 -25.39 6.87
CA VAL A 81 2.18 -24.95 5.75
C VAL A 81 1.33 -26.12 5.28
N THR A 82 0.02 -25.94 5.31
CA THR A 82 -0.98 -26.93 4.88
C THR A 82 -1.52 -26.66 3.48
N ALA A 83 -1.56 -25.39 3.08
CA ALA A 83 -1.94 -24.99 1.72
C ALA A 83 -1.15 -23.77 1.29
N LEU A 84 -0.86 -23.69 -0.02
CA LEU A 84 -0.18 -22.57 -0.63
C LEU A 84 -0.78 -22.30 -1.99
N ALA A 85 -1.11 -21.02 -2.27
CA ALA A 85 -1.59 -20.57 -3.57
C ALA A 85 -0.85 -19.31 -3.98
N TYR A 86 -0.26 -19.34 -5.17
CA TYR A 86 0.42 -18.18 -5.77
C TYR A 86 -0.36 -17.68 -6.98
N CYS A 87 -0.50 -16.38 -7.09
CA CYS A 87 -1.17 -15.71 -8.20
C CYS A 87 -0.28 -14.58 -8.74
N ASP A 88 0.03 -14.62 -10.04
CA ASP A 88 0.67 -13.52 -10.80
C ASP A 88 -0.33 -12.97 -11.82
N LYS A 89 -0.98 -11.88 -11.46
CA LYS A 89 -1.98 -11.20 -12.27
C LYS A 89 -1.43 -9.87 -12.80
N ARG A 90 -0.90 -9.90 -14.00
CA ARG A 90 -0.28 -8.71 -14.63
C ARG A 90 -1.28 -7.72 -15.23
N TYR A 91 -2.51 -8.14 -15.42
CA TYR A 91 -3.56 -7.28 -15.96
C TYR A 91 -3.84 -6.11 -15.01
N GLY A 92 -3.80 -4.89 -15.57
CA GLY A 92 -4.06 -3.66 -14.80
C GLY A 92 -2.83 -3.00 -14.19
N VAL A 93 -1.69 -3.70 -14.13
CA VAL A 93 -0.42 -3.10 -13.68
C VAL A 93 0.02 -2.03 -14.66
N ILE A 94 0.41 -0.86 -14.15
CA ILE A 94 0.83 0.30 -14.95
C ILE A 94 2.34 0.26 -15.13
N ALA A 95 2.79 0.25 -16.39
CA ALA A 95 4.19 0.37 -16.76
C ALA A 95 4.66 1.84 -16.74
N GLU A 96 3.80 2.75 -17.19
CA GLU A 96 4.11 4.18 -17.22
C GLU A 96 2.88 5.01 -16.82
N ALA A 97 3.04 5.87 -15.83
CA ALA A 97 2.07 6.89 -15.46
C ALA A 97 2.51 8.25 -16.05
N LEU A 98 1.69 8.83 -16.91
CA LEU A 98 1.85 10.20 -17.41
C LEU A 98 0.92 11.11 -16.61
N VAL A 99 1.49 11.94 -15.75
CA VAL A 99 0.74 12.90 -14.94
C VAL A 99 0.76 14.26 -15.62
N VAL A 100 -0.39 14.86 -15.81
CA VAL A 100 -0.59 16.11 -16.56
C VAL A 100 -1.27 17.15 -15.67
N ASP A 101 -0.70 18.34 -15.57
CA ASP A 101 -1.37 19.51 -14.99
C ASP A 101 -2.50 19.97 -15.91
N SER A 102 -3.72 20.02 -15.39
CA SER A 102 -4.94 20.25 -16.17
C SER A 102 -5.01 21.62 -16.86
N LYS A 103 -4.23 22.62 -16.42
CA LYS A 103 -4.20 23.97 -16.99
C LYS A 103 -2.87 24.35 -17.61
N ALA A 104 -1.76 24.08 -16.92
CA ALA A 104 -0.44 24.45 -17.39
C ALA A 104 0.09 23.53 -18.48
N GLY A 105 -0.54 22.37 -18.69
CA GLY A 105 -0.08 21.36 -19.65
C GLY A 105 1.27 20.74 -19.28
N ALA A 106 1.83 21.06 -18.10
CA ALA A 106 3.05 20.46 -17.61
C ALA A 106 2.85 18.95 -17.45
N LYS A 107 3.87 18.17 -17.84
CA LYS A 107 3.81 16.71 -17.85
C LYS A 107 4.94 16.14 -17.01
N GLN A 108 4.61 15.12 -16.23
CA GLN A 108 5.59 14.32 -15.49
C GLN A 108 5.37 12.85 -15.82
N ARG A 109 6.44 12.20 -16.26
CA ARG A 109 6.43 10.78 -16.57
C ARG A 109 7.06 10.00 -15.40
N VAL A 110 6.39 8.97 -14.95
CA VAL A 110 6.87 8.04 -13.91
C VAL A 110 6.77 6.63 -14.46
N LYS A 111 7.87 5.88 -14.39
CA LYS A 111 7.95 4.52 -14.91
C LYS A 111 8.02 3.49 -13.78
N ASN A 112 7.47 2.33 -14.05
CA ASN A 112 7.63 1.11 -13.28
C ASN A 112 8.71 0.26 -13.95
N GLU A 113 9.97 0.58 -13.67
CA GLU A 113 11.11 -0.03 -14.37
C GLU A 113 11.05 -1.56 -14.27
N ALA A 114 10.83 -2.11 -13.07
CA ALA A 114 10.75 -3.56 -12.88
C ALA A 114 9.65 -4.25 -13.71
N PHE A 115 8.55 -3.56 -14.00
CA PHE A 115 7.49 -4.10 -14.86
C PHE A 115 7.80 -3.90 -16.34
N CYS A 116 8.44 -2.78 -16.69
CA CYS A 116 8.92 -2.54 -18.06
C CYS A 116 9.96 -3.59 -18.47
N ASP A 117 10.92 -3.91 -17.59
CA ASP A 117 11.97 -4.92 -17.84
C ASP A 117 11.38 -6.32 -18.07
N ARG A 118 10.20 -6.59 -17.49
CA ARG A 118 9.42 -7.81 -17.73
C ARG A 118 8.49 -7.75 -18.95
N GLY A 119 8.65 -6.73 -19.80
CA GLY A 119 7.87 -6.53 -21.03
C GLY A 119 6.55 -5.78 -20.84
N GLY A 120 6.33 -5.13 -19.69
CA GLY A 120 5.15 -4.28 -19.47
C GLY A 120 5.18 -3.01 -20.33
N THR A 121 4.06 -2.72 -21.03
CA THR A 121 3.96 -1.57 -21.95
C THR A 121 2.76 -0.66 -21.65
N SER A 122 1.95 -0.99 -20.63
CA SER A 122 0.72 -0.27 -20.33
C SER A 122 1.01 1.16 -19.88
N ARG A 123 0.35 2.15 -20.50
CA ARG A 123 0.44 3.55 -20.10
C ARG A 123 -0.92 4.06 -19.63
N ARG A 124 -0.93 4.84 -18.54
CA ARG A 124 -2.11 5.58 -18.09
C ARG A 124 -1.81 7.05 -17.91
N VAL A 125 -2.79 7.89 -18.23
CA VAL A 125 -2.73 9.35 -18.06
C VAL A 125 -3.56 9.74 -16.84
N PHE A 126 -2.99 10.55 -15.97
CA PHE A 126 -3.64 11.09 -14.78
C PHE A 126 -3.59 12.61 -14.80
N TYR A 127 -4.72 13.24 -14.54
CA TYR A 127 -4.82 14.68 -14.47
C TYR A 127 -4.78 15.13 -13.02
N VAL A 128 -3.97 16.15 -12.75
CA VAL A 128 -3.89 16.78 -11.44
C VAL A 128 -4.38 18.23 -11.52
N PRO A 129 -4.81 18.82 -10.39
CA PRO A 129 -5.25 20.22 -10.36
C PRO A 129 -4.19 21.18 -10.89
N ALA A 130 -4.64 22.31 -11.40
CA ALA A 130 -3.79 23.37 -11.89
C ALA A 130 -2.78 23.85 -10.82
N ARG A 131 -1.57 24.22 -11.28
CA ARG A 131 -0.45 24.66 -10.44
C ARG A 131 0.09 23.57 -9.51
N SER A 132 -0.05 22.33 -9.89
CA SER A 132 0.59 21.21 -9.20
C SER A 132 2.10 21.25 -9.43
N GLY A 133 2.87 21.28 -8.37
CA GLY A 133 4.33 21.21 -8.45
C GLY A 133 4.82 19.86 -9.01
N ARG A 134 6.02 19.85 -9.61
CA ARG A 134 6.63 18.62 -10.16
C ARG A 134 6.68 17.47 -9.14
N GLN A 135 6.95 17.78 -7.87
CA GLN A 135 6.99 16.79 -6.79
C GLN A 135 5.64 16.13 -6.57
N MET A 136 4.55 16.90 -6.55
CA MET A 136 3.19 16.39 -6.44
C MET A 136 2.84 15.47 -7.62
N MET A 137 3.18 15.89 -8.84
CA MET A 137 2.95 15.06 -10.04
C MET A 137 3.73 13.74 -9.96
N ARG A 138 4.98 13.77 -9.46
CA ARG A 138 5.78 12.57 -9.27
C ARG A 138 5.14 11.64 -8.24
N TYR A 139 4.76 12.15 -7.07
CA TYR A 139 4.09 11.35 -6.03
C TYR A 139 2.76 10.77 -6.52
N THR A 140 1.99 11.53 -7.29
CA THR A 140 0.77 11.00 -7.91
C THR A 140 1.08 9.82 -8.82
N GLY A 141 2.09 9.93 -9.68
CA GLY A 141 2.49 8.85 -10.58
C GLY A 141 3.00 7.61 -9.83
N GLU A 142 3.87 7.80 -8.84
CA GLU A 142 4.38 6.73 -7.97
C GLU A 142 3.25 6.02 -7.22
N TYR A 143 2.32 6.77 -6.64
CA TYR A 143 1.16 6.23 -5.95
C TYR A 143 0.25 5.40 -6.87
N GLN A 144 -0.04 5.90 -8.08
CA GLN A 144 -0.91 5.19 -9.02
C GLN A 144 -0.25 3.90 -9.53
N ILE A 145 1.06 3.92 -9.75
CA ILE A 145 1.83 2.71 -10.09
C ILE A 145 1.80 1.72 -8.91
N ALA A 146 2.09 2.17 -7.69
CA ALA A 146 2.07 1.32 -6.51
C ALA A 146 0.68 0.70 -6.30
N LYS A 147 -0.39 1.51 -6.43
CA LYS A 147 -1.76 1.04 -6.33
C LYS A 147 -2.13 0.02 -7.41
N SER A 148 -1.61 0.18 -8.63
CA SER A 148 -1.86 -0.78 -9.71
C SER A 148 -1.20 -2.14 -9.49
N LYS A 149 -0.20 -2.21 -8.63
CA LYS A 149 0.47 -3.46 -8.23
C LYS A 149 -0.26 -4.19 -7.10
N GLU A 150 -1.15 -3.49 -6.37
CA GLU A 150 -1.89 -4.11 -5.27
C GLU A 150 -2.67 -5.33 -5.78
N GLY A 151 -2.39 -6.49 -5.18
CA GLY A 151 -3.01 -7.75 -5.56
C GLY A 151 -2.56 -8.33 -6.91
N ALA A 152 -1.57 -7.74 -7.59
CA ALA A 152 -1.06 -8.27 -8.86
C ALA A 152 -0.26 -9.55 -8.65
N GLU A 153 0.65 -9.57 -7.68
CA GLU A 153 1.43 -10.75 -7.34
C GLU A 153 1.21 -11.09 -5.86
N THR A 154 0.43 -12.13 -5.62
CA THR A 154 0.02 -12.52 -4.27
C THR A 154 0.38 -13.95 -3.95
N LEU A 155 0.74 -14.17 -2.70
CA LEU A 155 0.98 -15.48 -2.12
C LEU A 155 0.04 -15.65 -0.93
N ARG A 156 -0.80 -16.70 -0.98
CA ARG A 156 -1.66 -17.10 0.12
C ARG A 156 -1.11 -18.38 0.73
N VAL A 157 -0.88 -18.36 2.03
CA VAL A 157 -0.33 -19.48 2.78
C VAL A 157 -1.27 -19.80 3.94
N THR A 158 -1.66 -21.07 4.08
CA THR A 158 -2.39 -21.56 5.27
C THR A 158 -1.40 -22.31 6.14
N VAL A 159 -1.28 -21.87 7.38
CA VAL A 159 -0.40 -22.44 8.40
C VAL A 159 -1.24 -23.11 9.47
N ALA A 160 -0.91 -24.34 9.85
CA ALA A 160 -1.53 -25.01 10.97
C ALA A 160 -0.96 -24.48 12.30
N GLY A 161 -1.85 -24.26 13.27
CA GLY A 161 -1.50 -23.73 14.57
C GLY A 161 -1.34 -22.20 14.58
N ARG A 162 -0.81 -21.70 15.68
CA ARG A 162 -0.66 -20.26 15.91
C ARG A 162 0.48 -19.68 15.08
N PHE A 163 0.16 -18.79 14.17
CA PHE A 163 1.13 -18.03 13.40
C PHE A 163 0.97 -16.53 13.68
N SER A 164 2.07 -15.88 14.09
CA SER A 164 2.04 -14.48 14.50
C SER A 164 2.39 -13.57 13.32
N ALA A 165 1.42 -13.31 12.47
CA ALA A 165 1.52 -12.32 11.40
C ALA A 165 0.40 -11.28 11.53
N ALA A 166 0.66 -10.07 11.06
CA ALA A 166 -0.35 -9.02 10.98
C ALA A 166 -0.20 -8.22 9.68
N PRO A 167 -1.28 -7.61 9.17
CA PRO A 167 -1.21 -6.74 8.02
C PRO A 167 -0.15 -5.66 8.19
N GLY A 168 0.70 -5.48 7.18
CA GLY A 168 1.83 -4.56 7.20
C GLY A 168 3.17 -5.17 7.61
N ASP A 169 3.20 -6.37 8.21
CA ASP A 169 4.46 -7.08 8.49
C ASP A 169 5.15 -7.50 7.18
N ARG A 170 6.48 -7.56 7.20
CA ARG A 170 7.26 -8.18 6.13
C ARG A 170 7.28 -9.69 6.31
N ALA A 171 7.27 -10.42 5.23
CA ALA A 171 7.39 -11.86 5.23
C ALA A 171 8.54 -12.27 4.31
N HIS A 172 9.54 -12.92 4.89
CA HIS A 172 10.59 -13.58 4.13
C HIS A 172 10.17 -15.03 3.85
N VAL A 173 10.01 -15.35 2.58
CA VAL A 173 9.60 -16.69 2.13
C VAL A 173 10.82 -17.38 1.54
N SER A 174 11.17 -18.56 2.04
CA SER A 174 12.33 -19.34 1.61
C SER A 174 12.05 -20.84 1.70
N GLY A 175 12.77 -21.63 0.88
CA GLY A 175 12.76 -23.08 0.98
C GLY A 175 11.41 -23.74 0.75
N THR A 176 10.47 -23.08 0.12
CA THR A 176 9.15 -23.66 -0.11
C THR A 176 9.22 -24.73 -1.19
N LYS A 177 8.46 -25.82 -1.04
CA LYS A 177 8.32 -26.90 -2.02
C LYS A 177 7.91 -26.42 -3.42
N LEU A 178 7.38 -25.21 -3.54
CA LEU A 178 6.99 -24.58 -4.81
C LEU A 178 8.11 -23.76 -5.45
N GLY A 179 9.31 -23.69 -4.84
CA GLY A 179 10.42 -22.89 -5.36
C GLY A 179 10.17 -21.38 -5.32
N LEU A 180 9.17 -20.94 -4.56
CA LEU A 180 8.88 -19.53 -4.35
C LEU A 180 9.75 -18.99 -3.21
N ALA A 181 10.57 -18.01 -3.52
CA ALA A 181 11.37 -17.28 -2.55
C ALA A 181 11.27 -15.80 -2.79
N GLY A 182 11.43 -15.01 -1.73
CA GLY A 182 11.47 -13.55 -1.84
C GLY A 182 10.84 -12.83 -0.65
N GLU A 183 10.83 -11.52 -0.78
CA GLU A 183 10.24 -10.61 0.19
C GLU A 183 8.79 -10.29 -0.18
N PHE A 184 7.92 -10.41 0.79
CA PHE A 184 6.50 -10.14 0.68
C PHE A 184 6.06 -9.24 1.81
N ARG A 185 4.91 -8.58 1.63
CA ARG A 185 4.20 -7.84 2.67
C ARG A 185 2.89 -8.52 2.98
N VAL A 186 2.62 -8.76 4.25
CA VAL A 186 1.33 -9.28 4.71
C VAL A 186 0.24 -8.23 4.47
N ILE A 187 -0.80 -8.59 3.72
CA ILE A 187 -1.95 -7.72 3.44
C ILE A 187 -3.19 -8.16 4.21
N GLU A 188 -3.29 -9.45 4.53
CA GLU A 188 -4.42 -9.99 5.26
C GLU A 188 -3.97 -11.17 6.12
N CYS A 189 -4.56 -11.32 7.29
CA CYS A 189 -4.37 -12.46 8.16
C CYS A 189 -5.72 -12.88 8.75
N VAL A 190 -6.16 -14.10 8.42
CA VAL A 190 -7.42 -14.67 8.90
C VAL A 190 -7.11 -15.85 9.80
N ARG A 191 -7.55 -15.79 11.05
CA ARG A 191 -7.43 -16.90 12.02
C ARG A 191 -8.76 -17.59 12.14
N ARG A 192 -8.73 -18.91 12.04
CA ARG A 192 -9.91 -19.76 12.19
C ARG A 192 -9.64 -20.77 13.29
N PHE A 193 -10.63 -20.94 14.15
CA PHE A 193 -10.66 -21.96 15.20
C PHE A 193 -11.82 -22.90 14.89
N GLY A 194 -11.57 -24.18 14.87
CA GLY A 194 -12.58 -25.19 14.57
C GLY A 194 -12.19 -26.57 15.10
N GLU A 195 -12.92 -27.57 14.71
CA GLU A 195 -12.66 -28.96 15.10
C GLU A 195 -11.28 -29.47 14.69
N SER A 196 -10.72 -28.91 13.59
CA SER A 196 -9.37 -29.20 13.10
C SER A 196 -8.27 -28.44 13.84
N GLY A 197 -8.62 -27.68 14.89
CA GLY A 197 -7.69 -26.82 15.62
C GLY A 197 -7.60 -25.39 15.07
N GLU A 198 -6.49 -24.71 15.39
CA GLU A 198 -6.20 -23.36 14.93
C GLU A 198 -5.54 -23.40 13.55
N MET A 199 -6.05 -22.58 12.64
CA MET A 199 -5.49 -22.37 11.30
C MET A 199 -5.33 -20.87 11.05
N CYS A 200 -4.19 -20.48 10.49
CA CYS A 200 -3.91 -19.11 10.11
C CYS A 200 -3.70 -19.01 8.59
N GLU A 201 -4.60 -18.30 7.92
CA GLU A 201 -4.45 -17.98 6.48
C GLU A 201 -3.85 -16.59 6.34
N VAL A 202 -2.69 -16.50 5.70
CA VAL A 202 -1.95 -15.26 5.49
C VAL A 202 -1.89 -14.97 3.99
N THR A 203 -2.45 -13.84 3.58
CA THR A 203 -2.33 -13.34 2.22
C THR A 203 -1.24 -12.28 2.18
N MET A 204 -0.30 -12.46 1.28
CA MET A 204 0.87 -11.61 1.14
C MET A 204 1.00 -11.13 -0.30
N GLN A 205 1.58 -9.95 -0.46
CA GLN A 205 1.88 -9.34 -1.74
C GLN A 205 3.38 -9.19 -1.88
N ARG A 206 3.94 -9.44 -3.07
CA ARG A 206 5.37 -9.22 -3.33
C ARG A 206 5.71 -7.72 -3.22
N GLU A 207 6.79 -7.39 -2.53
CA GLU A 207 7.32 -6.02 -2.41
C GLU A 207 8.05 -5.54 -3.68
#